data_63a227e64eff1f1f3cc1120947e7c94f
#
_entry.id   63a227e64eff1f1f3cc1120947e7c94f
#
_cell.length_a   1.000
_cell.length_b   1.000
_cell.length_c   1.000
_cell.angle_alpha   90.00
_cell.angle_beta   90.00
_cell.angle_gamma   90.00
#
_symmetry.space_group_name_H-M   'P 1'
#
loop_
_entity.id
_entity.type
_entity.pdbx_description
1 polymer ?
#
loop_
_entity_poly.entity_id
_entity_poly.type
_entity_poly.pdbx_seq_one_letter_code
_entity_poly.pdbx_strand_id
1 'polypeptide(L)'
;MKLISILTEATSIDDLEKVVRDVYLDEIKKQMKKMKMTDDKTHSIFFVASRKAPGKLPTRLSQHYRSSSGKTLADKIKNETIKALNATAQKKPDVLARMDLKKAEKEIRTQIAYVATEYMKVIARENK
;
A
#
# COMPACT_ATOMS: atom_id res chain seq x y z
N MET A 1 10.44 14.24 -31.20
CA MET A 1 9.47 14.62 -30.48
C MET A 1 8.64 13.56 -30.03
N LYS A 2 8.07 12.86 -30.86
CA LYS A 2 7.30 11.74 -30.44
C LYS A 2 8.07 10.73 -29.70
N LEU A 3 9.35 10.62 -29.98
CA LEU A 3 10.20 9.72 -29.25
C LEU A 3 10.24 10.06 -27.79
N ILE A 4 10.21 11.32 -27.49
CA ILE A 4 10.21 11.74 -26.10
C ILE A 4 8.96 11.28 -25.40
N SER A 5 7.83 11.39 -26.07
CA SER A 5 6.59 10.92 -25.50
C SER A 5 6.62 9.43 -25.26
N ILE A 6 7.18 8.71 -26.20
CA ILE A 6 7.29 7.26 -26.04
C ILE A 6 8.16 6.90 -24.87
N LEU A 7 9.27 7.60 -24.71
CA LEU A 7 10.14 7.35 -23.57
C LEU A 7 9.45 7.65 -22.26
N THR A 8 8.63 8.67 -22.24
CA THR A 8 7.88 9.03 -21.07
C THR A 8 6.86 7.95 -20.73
N GLU A 9 6.33 7.33 -21.76
CA GLU A 9 5.34 6.29 -21.56
C GLU A 9 5.97 4.97 -21.19
N ALA A 10 7.22 4.77 -21.53
CA ALA A 10 7.93 3.56 -21.18
C ALA A 10 8.22 3.58 -19.69
N THR A 11 7.26 3.14 -18.93
CA THR A 11 7.29 3.19 -17.48
C THR A 11 8.21 2.11 -16.92
N SER A 12 9.18 2.52 -16.13
CA SER A 12 10.07 1.57 -15.45
C SER A 12 9.45 1.16 -14.12
N ILE A 13 9.97 0.08 -13.56
CA ILE A 13 9.53 -0.36 -12.23
C ILE A 13 9.86 0.70 -11.18
N ASP A 14 10.97 1.42 -11.36
CA ASP A 14 11.34 2.48 -10.43
C ASP A 14 10.31 3.61 -10.43
N ASP A 15 9.78 3.94 -11.60
CA ASP A 15 8.73 4.95 -11.71
C ASP A 15 7.47 4.50 -10.99
N LEU A 16 7.12 3.23 -11.11
CA LEU A 16 5.94 2.69 -10.43
C LEU A 16 6.13 2.66 -8.93
N GLU A 17 7.32 2.31 -8.45
CA GLU A 17 7.60 2.34 -7.03
C GLU A 17 7.49 3.73 -6.47
N LYS A 18 7.93 4.72 -7.23
CA LYS A 18 7.81 6.11 -6.82
C LYS A 18 6.34 6.51 -6.70
N VAL A 19 5.52 6.11 -7.65
CA VAL A 19 4.09 6.38 -7.58
C VAL A 19 3.48 5.74 -6.33
N VAL A 20 3.85 4.50 -6.01
CA VAL A 20 3.36 3.86 -4.79
C VAL A 20 3.71 4.70 -3.58
N ARG A 21 4.96 5.14 -3.47
CA ARG A 21 5.41 5.94 -2.33
C ARG A 21 4.68 7.26 -2.22
N ASP A 22 4.29 7.83 -3.36
CA ASP A 22 3.60 9.12 -3.37
C ASP A 22 2.13 9.02 -2.97
N VAL A 23 1.48 7.89 -3.26
CA VAL A 23 0.03 7.81 -3.12
C VAL A 23 -0.47 6.87 -2.02
N TYR A 24 0.39 6.02 -1.45
CA TYR A 24 -0.10 4.97 -0.56
C TYR A 24 -0.77 5.52 0.70
N LEU A 25 -0.19 6.56 1.29
CA LEU A 25 -0.78 7.14 2.50
C LEU A 25 -2.15 7.74 2.22
N ASP A 26 -2.26 8.45 1.12
CA ASP A 26 -3.52 9.07 0.73
C ASP A 26 -4.60 8.01 0.50
N GLU A 27 -4.23 6.94 -0.19
CA GLU A 27 -5.20 5.90 -0.50
C GLU A 27 -5.63 5.12 0.74
N ILE A 28 -4.69 4.83 1.64
CA ILE A 28 -5.02 4.16 2.89
C ILE A 28 -6.00 5.01 3.71
N LYS A 29 -5.73 6.31 3.80
CA LYS A 29 -6.61 7.20 4.54
C LYS A 29 -8.00 7.27 3.93
N LYS A 30 -8.09 7.25 2.60
CA LYS A 30 -9.38 7.22 1.92
C LYS A 30 -10.17 5.96 2.27
N GLN A 31 -9.51 4.82 2.27
CA GLN A 31 -10.17 3.57 2.60
C GLN A 31 -10.58 3.52 4.06
N MET A 32 -9.74 4.02 4.96
CA MET A 32 -10.10 4.11 6.37
C MET A 32 -11.37 4.93 6.55
N LYS A 33 -11.44 6.05 5.86
CA LYS A 33 -12.61 6.91 5.95
C LYS A 33 -13.86 6.22 5.41
N LYS A 34 -13.72 5.52 4.29
CA LYS A 34 -14.85 4.78 3.71
C LYS A 34 -15.37 3.71 4.65
N MET A 35 -14.49 3.06 5.37
CA MET A 35 -14.86 2.00 6.30
C MET A 35 -15.11 2.51 7.71
N LYS A 36 -15.11 3.83 7.89
CA LYS A 36 -15.35 4.49 9.18
C LYS A 36 -14.35 4.05 10.25
N MET A 37 -13.11 3.82 9.84
CA MET A 37 -12.05 3.36 10.73
C MET A 37 -11.01 4.45 10.94
N THR A 38 -11.46 5.60 11.43
CA THR A 38 -10.60 6.77 11.59
C THR A 38 -10.37 7.15 13.05
N ASP A 39 -10.71 6.28 13.99
CA ASP A 39 -10.47 6.55 15.41
C ASP A 39 -8.98 6.45 15.74
N ASP A 40 -8.61 6.95 16.92
CA ASP A 40 -7.22 6.98 17.34
C ASP A 40 -6.56 5.60 17.38
N LYS A 41 -7.32 4.59 17.77
CA LYS A 41 -6.80 3.24 17.87
C LYS A 41 -6.43 2.70 16.48
N THR A 42 -7.33 2.87 15.53
CA THR A 42 -7.09 2.41 14.16
C THR A 42 -5.94 3.18 13.53
N HIS A 43 -5.90 4.48 13.76
CA HIS A 43 -4.81 5.30 13.27
C HIS A 43 -3.48 4.81 13.83
N SER A 44 -3.44 4.48 15.12
CA SER A 44 -2.23 3.98 15.73
C SER A 44 -1.77 2.65 15.14
N ILE A 45 -2.71 1.78 14.81
CA ILE A 45 -2.38 0.50 14.19
C ILE A 45 -1.71 0.71 12.83
N PHE A 46 -2.21 1.66 12.05
CA PHE A 46 -1.69 1.85 10.69
C PHE A 46 -0.45 2.72 10.61
N PHE A 47 -0.35 3.74 11.45
CA PHE A 47 0.65 4.79 11.26
C PHE A 47 1.68 4.95 12.37
N VAL A 48 1.56 4.23 13.47
CA VAL A 48 2.51 4.34 14.58
C VAL A 48 3.35 3.08 14.67
N ALA A 49 4.65 3.25 14.89
CA ALA A 49 5.56 2.11 14.99
C ALA A 49 5.15 1.15 16.11
N SER A 50 5.18 -0.12 15.81
CA SER A 50 4.68 -1.15 16.72
C SER A 50 5.38 -1.21 18.07
N ARG A 51 6.64 -0.89 18.11
CA ARG A 51 7.41 -1.03 19.34
C ARG A 51 6.90 -0.17 20.50
N LYS A 52 6.03 0.79 20.21
CA LYS A 52 5.54 1.69 21.25
C LYS A 52 4.13 1.38 21.73
N ALA A 53 3.46 0.44 21.11
CA ALA A 53 2.06 0.22 21.44
C ALA A 53 1.64 -1.23 21.66
N PRO A 54 2.55 -2.16 21.92
CA PRO A 54 2.18 -3.56 21.92
C PRO A 54 1.16 -3.95 22.99
N GLY A 55 1.19 -3.30 24.12
CA GLY A 55 0.30 -3.67 25.23
C GLY A 55 -1.15 -3.31 25.05
N LYS A 56 -1.47 -2.52 24.04
CA LYS A 56 -2.84 -2.06 23.81
C LYS A 56 -3.52 -2.73 22.64
N LEU A 57 -2.81 -3.60 21.94
CA LEU A 57 -3.35 -4.26 20.76
C LEU A 57 -3.71 -5.69 21.08
N PRO A 58 -4.73 -6.24 20.41
CA PRO A 58 -4.99 -7.68 20.50
C PRO A 58 -3.76 -8.46 20.07
N THR A 59 -3.57 -9.65 20.64
CA THR A 59 -2.36 -10.44 20.41
C THR A 59 -2.02 -10.64 18.94
N ARG A 60 -3.02 -11.00 18.13
CA ARG A 60 -2.78 -11.23 16.71
C ARG A 60 -2.36 -9.99 15.98
N LEU A 61 -3.01 -8.86 16.26
CA LEU A 61 -2.63 -7.60 15.67
C LEU A 61 -1.25 -7.18 16.12
N SER A 62 -0.92 -7.43 17.39
CA SER A 62 0.42 -7.14 17.89
C SER A 62 1.48 -7.91 17.14
N GLN A 63 1.26 -9.20 16.91
CA GLN A 63 2.22 -10.01 16.17
C GLN A 63 2.35 -9.56 14.74
N HIS A 64 1.23 -9.29 14.10
CA HIS A 64 1.23 -8.83 12.73
C HIS A 64 1.94 -7.49 12.59
N TYR A 65 1.70 -6.62 13.53
CA TYR A 65 2.29 -5.31 13.60
C TYR A 65 3.81 -5.41 13.83
N ARG A 66 4.22 -6.30 14.74
CA ARG A 66 5.64 -6.50 15.04
C ARG A 66 6.40 -7.14 13.90
N SER A 67 5.74 -7.99 13.12
CA SER A 67 6.41 -8.67 12.03
C SER A 67 6.93 -7.70 10.97
N SER A 68 6.53 -6.44 11.03
CA SER A 68 7.04 -5.42 10.15
C SER A 68 8.31 -4.76 10.67
N SER A 69 8.94 -5.33 11.69
CA SER A 69 10.23 -4.89 12.22
C SER A 69 10.23 -3.42 12.66
N GLY A 70 9.17 -3.03 13.33
CA GLY A 70 9.02 -1.66 13.80
C GLY A 70 8.47 -0.70 12.77
N LYS A 71 8.22 -1.16 11.57
CA LYS A 71 7.58 -0.35 10.54
C LYS A 71 6.09 -0.32 10.79
N THR A 72 5.42 0.67 10.20
CA THR A 72 3.98 0.79 10.34
C THR A 72 3.27 -0.21 9.43
N LEU A 73 2.00 -0.44 9.70
CA LEU A 73 1.19 -1.27 8.82
C LEU A 73 1.03 -0.61 7.45
N ALA A 74 0.99 0.74 7.43
CA ALA A 74 0.96 1.47 6.16
C ALA A 74 2.20 1.16 5.32
N ASP A 75 3.38 1.11 5.94
CA ASP A 75 4.61 0.75 5.23
C ASP A 75 4.55 -0.68 4.72
N LYS A 76 3.94 -1.58 5.48
CA LYS A 76 3.79 -2.96 5.04
C LYS A 76 2.91 -3.03 3.79
N ILE A 77 1.82 -2.29 3.78
CA ILE A 77 0.93 -2.23 2.62
C ILE A 77 1.70 -1.67 1.41
N LYS A 78 2.47 -0.62 1.63
CA LYS A 78 3.31 -0.04 0.58
C LYS A 78 4.25 -1.10 -0.01
N ASN A 79 4.97 -1.81 0.86
CA ASN A 79 5.94 -2.79 0.42
C ASN A 79 5.30 -3.98 -0.28
N GLU A 80 4.14 -4.42 0.18
CA GLU A 80 3.40 -5.49 -0.50
C GLU A 80 2.95 -5.07 -1.90
N THR A 81 2.53 -3.81 -2.05
CA THR A 81 2.15 -3.29 -3.35
C THR A 81 3.34 -3.26 -4.31
N ILE A 82 4.49 -2.80 -3.81
CA ILE A 82 5.72 -2.78 -4.62
C ILE A 82 6.11 -4.19 -5.02
N LYS A 83 6.01 -5.14 -4.09
CA LYS A 83 6.33 -6.53 -4.37
C LYS A 83 5.43 -7.11 -5.46
N ALA A 84 4.15 -6.80 -5.40
CA ALA A 84 3.20 -7.25 -6.42
C ALA A 84 3.51 -6.65 -7.79
N LEU A 85 3.90 -5.39 -7.83
CA LEU A 85 4.29 -4.73 -9.07
C LEU A 85 5.55 -5.38 -9.66
N ASN A 86 6.53 -5.68 -8.82
CA ASN A 86 7.73 -6.35 -9.29
C ASN A 86 7.43 -7.73 -9.86
N ALA A 87 6.55 -8.46 -9.20
CA ALA A 87 6.14 -9.78 -9.69
C ALA A 87 5.44 -9.68 -11.05
N THR A 88 4.57 -8.68 -11.22
CA THR A 88 3.90 -8.45 -12.48
C THR A 88 4.88 -8.07 -13.57
N ALA A 89 5.86 -7.23 -13.24
CA ALA A 89 6.86 -6.80 -14.20
C ALA A 89 7.69 -7.99 -14.71
N GLN A 90 8.00 -8.92 -13.82
CA GLN A 90 8.75 -10.10 -14.22
C GLN A 90 7.96 -11.04 -15.11
N LYS A 91 6.66 -11.18 -14.82
CA LYS A 91 5.81 -12.08 -15.58
C LYS A 91 5.34 -11.48 -16.89
N LYS A 92 5.08 -10.19 -16.91
CA LYS A 92 4.51 -9.52 -18.07
C LYS A 92 5.19 -8.17 -18.33
N PRO A 93 6.45 -8.20 -18.77
CA PRO A 93 7.18 -6.96 -19.00
C PRO A 93 6.53 -6.07 -20.07
N ASP A 94 5.84 -6.68 -21.02
CA ASP A 94 5.17 -5.92 -22.07
C ASP A 94 4.05 -5.04 -21.54
N VAL A 95 3.37 -5.50 -20.52
CA VAL A 95 2.29 -4.72 -19.91
C VAL A 95 2.86 -3.45 -19.32
N LEU A 96 4.00 -3.57 -18.62
CA LEU A 96 4.65 -2.44 -18.02
C LEU A 96 5.09 -1.43 -19.06
N ALA A 97 5.68 -1.90 -20.15
CA ALA A 97 6.18 -1.04 -21.21
C ALA A 97 5.08 -0.25 -21.92
N ARG A 98 3.86 -0.76 -21.90
CA ARG A 98 2.73 -0.10 -22.54
C ARG A 98 1.92 0.81 -21.64
N MET A 99 2.19 0.77 -20.35
CA MET A 99 1.39 1.49 -19.37
C MET A 99 1.89 2.92 -19.23
N ASP A 100 1.00 3.89 -19.35
CA ASP A 100 1.39 5.27 -19.03
C ASP A 100 1.25 5.50 -17.52
N LEU A 101 1.84 6.57 -17.03
CA LEU A 101 1.88 6.84 -15.60
C LEU A 101 0.50 7.11 -15.01
N LYS A 102 -0.41 7.70 -15.77
CA LYS A 102 -1.75 7.96 -15.26
C LYS A 102 -2.53 6.68 -15.04
N LYS A 103 -2.45 5.77 -16.00
CA LYS A 103 -3.08 4.48 -15.84
C LYS A 103 -2.43 3.70 -14.72
N ALA A 104 -1.11 3.78 -14.65
CA ALA A 104 -0.36 3.11 -13.60
C ALA A 104 -0.78 3.61 -12.22
N GLU A 105 -0.91 4.91 -12.07
CA GLU A 105 -1.34 5.46 -10.79
C GLU A 105 -2.71 4.93 -10.38
N LYS A 106 -3.64 4.87 -11.32
CA LYS A 106 -4.98 4.38 -11.04
C LYS A 106 -4.95 2.92 -10.58
N GLU A 107 -4.20 2.09 -11.29
CA GLU A 107 -4.07 0.69 -10.93
C GLU A 107 -3.38 0.50 -9.59
N ILE A 108 -2.36 1.30 -9.32
CA ILE A 108 -1.64 1.26 -8.06
C ILE A 108 -2.56 1.65 -6.91
N ARG A 109 -3.34 2.70 -7.08
CA ARG A 109 -4.30 3.10 -6.05
C ARG A 109 -5.33 2.00 -5.79
N THR A 110 -5.78 1.33 -6.84
CA THR A 110 -6.70 0.21 -6.71
C THR A 110 -6.08 -0.93 -5.92
N GLN A 111 -4.82 -1.26 -6.20
CA GLN A 111 -4.12 -2.30 -5.45
C GLN A 111 -3.91 -1.94 -4.00
N ILE A 112 -3.52 -0.71 -3.74
CA ILE A 112 -3.33 -0.24 -2.36
C ILE A 112 -4.66 -0.32 -1.62
N ALA A 113 -5.74 0.12 -2.25
CA ALA A 113 -7.07 0.07 -1.65
C ALA A 113 -7.47 -1.36 -1.32
N TYR A 114 -7.21 -2.28 -2.22
CA TYR A 114 -7.53 -3.69 -1.99
C TYR A 114 -6.77 -4.25 -0.78
N VAL A 115 -5.46 -4.06 -0.75
CA VAL A 115 -4.63 -4.57 0.35
C VAL A 115 -5.04 -3.91 1.66
N ALA A 116 -5.21 -2.59 1.66
CA ALA A 116 -5.62 -1.86 2.85
C ALA A 116 -6.97 -2.36 3.38
N THR A 117 -7.92 -2.60 2.49
CA THR A 117 -9.23 -3.08 2.88
C THR A 117 -9.14 -4.45 3.53
N GLU A 118 -8.27 -5.33 3.03
CA GLU A 118 -8.09 -6.65 3.64
C GLU A 118 -7.55 -6.53 5.07
N TYR A 119 -6.56 -5.65 5.28
CA TYR A 119 -6.07 -5.42 6.63
C TYR A 119 -7.14 -4.81 7.53
N MET A 120 -7.93 -3.89 7.02
CA MET A 120 -9.00 -3.28 7.80
C MET A 120 -10.06 -4.29 8.22
N LYS A 121 -10.36 -5.26 7.36
CA LYS A 121 -11.28 -6.34 7.71
C LYS A 121 -10.75 -7.17 8.86
N VAL A 122 -9.45 -7.46 8.84
CA VAL A 122 -8.82 -8.21 9.94
C VAL A 122 -8.90 -7.40 11.23
N ILE A 123 -8.59 -6.11 11.16
CA ILE A 123 -8.66 -5.24 12.33
C ILE A 123 -10.07 -5.21 12.90
N ALA A 124 -11.07 -5.06 12.04
CA ALA A 124 -12.45 -5.03 12.48
C ALA A 124 -12.87 -6.32 13.17
N ARG A 125 -12.44 -7.46 12.62
CA ARG A 125 -12.76 -8.77 13.23
C ARG A 125 -12.12 -8.94 14.60
N GLU A 126 -10.87 -8.52 14.74
CA GLU A 126 -10.14 -8.73 15.97
C GLU A 126 -10.49 -7.74 17.06
N ASN A 127 -11.17 -6.66 16.72
CA ASN A 127 -11.58 -5.66 17.69
C ASN A 127 -13.03 -5.81 18.15
N LYS A 128 -13.69 -6.88 17.76
CA LYS A 128 -15.04 -7.15 18.23
C LYS A 128 -15.05 -7.78 19.61
#